data_eff935726069eeb901289851fa38ac88
#
_entry.id   eff935726069eeb901289851fa38ac88
#
_cell.length_a   1.000
_cell.length_b   1.000
_cell.length_c   1.000
_cell.angle_alpha   90.00
_cell.angle_beta   90.00
_cell.angle_gamma   90.00
#
_symmetry.space_group_name_H-M   'P 1'
#
loop_
_entity.id
_entity.type
_entity.pdbx_description
1 polymer ?
#
loop_
_entity_poly.entity_id
_entity_poly.type
_entity_poly.pdbx_seq_one_letter_code
_entity_poly.pdbx_strand_id
1 'polypeptide(L)'
;MEKEQEFRNKSAMVVFQLEKDLGDFVKIIGNNKSEEDVNSLANHVSKITDENSSLTIVKLVEKSYLDEIFCLAMELSKGTSNFDRLKKLKDLCSLYGLFLIRNAIAHPNKQFPENYWYKTCCIATDSLIENLNLPNVYSSFRSAEAGRIVLPPEEWMSQTIWCIPNDLPTQFEHSITGFVGRKQDISNILKLIENKRHSLIAITGPGGLGKTAISLEILKDISNDPKYMNDFDAISFISMKTEKLTVEGIKKIPTIDTLE
;
A
#
# COMPACT_ATOMS: atom_id res chain seq x y z
N MET A 1 21.59 6.03 -18.88
CA MET A 1 21.43 7.18 -17.96
C MET A 1 20.37 8.17 -18.43
N GLU A 2 20.48 8.82 -19.59
CA GLU A 2 19.47 9.79 -20.07
C GLU A 2 18.07 9.19 -20.23
N LYS A 3 17.96 8.04 -20.91
CA LYS A 3 16.70 7.34 -21.17
C LYS A 3 16.04 6.84 -19.86
N GLU A 4 16.85 6.38 -18.92
CA GLU A 4 16.38 5.92 -17.60
C GLU A 4 15.78 7.09 -16.80
N GLN A 5 16.44 8.25 -16.81
CA GLN A 5 15.94 9.44 -16.13
C GLN A 5 14.66 9.97 -16.79
N GLU A 6 14.55 9.87 -18.11
CA GLU A 6 13.34 10.22 -18.83
C GLU A 6 12.15 9.36 -18.38
N PHE A 7 12.31 8.03 -18.33
CA PHE A 7 11.26 7.12 -17.87
C PHE A 7 10.88 7.34 -16.40
N ARG A 8 11.88 7.63 -15.56
CA ARG A 8 11.64 8.00 -14.16
C ARG A 8 10.79 9.26 -14.06
N ASN A 9 11.12 10.29 -14.80
CA ASN A 9 10.41 11.57 -14.81
C ASN A 9 8.97 11.42 -15.35
N LYS A 10 8.80 10.68 -16.44
CA LYS A 10 7.48 10.35 -17.00
C LYS A 10 6.60 9.62 -15.99
N SER A 11 7.15 8.59 -15.34
CA SER A 11 6.44 7.83 -14.33
C SER A 11 6.13 8.68 -13.10
N ALA A 12 7.06 9.53 -12.66
CA ALA A 12 6.85 10.44 -11.53
C ALA A 12 5.65 11.36 -11.77
N MET A 13 5.56 11.96 -12.94
CA MET A 13 4.45 12.84 -13.33
C MET A 13 3.09 12.11 -13.25
N VAL A 14 3.00 10.89 -13.76
CA VAL A 14 1.77 10.11 -13.79
C VAL A 14 1.39 9.62 -12.39
N VAL A 15 2.35 9.09 -11.63
CA VAL A 15 2.11 8.57 -10.28
C VAL A 15 1.70 9.70 -9.32
N PHE A 16 2.35 10.86 -9.42
CA PHE A 16 1.96 12.05 -8.66
C PHE A 16 0.51 12.46 -8.95
N GLN A 17 0.11 12.43 -10.22
CA GLN A 17 -1.24 12.82 -10.59
C GLN A 17 -2.28 11.79 -10.11
N LEU A 18 -1.95 10.50 -10.10
CA LEU A 18 -2.81 9.47 -9.53
C LEU A 18 -3.02 9.69 -8.02
N GLU A 19 -1.94 9.97 -7.29
CA GLU A 19 -2.00 10.26 -5.86
C GLU A 19 -2.84 11.49 -5.56
N LYS A 20 -2.65 12.55 -6.37
CA LYS A 20 -3.41 13.79 -6.25
C LYS A 20 -4.90 13.60 -6.54
N ASP A 21 -5.25 12.96 -7.66
CA ASP A 21 -6.64 12.70 -8.04
C ASP A 21 -7.37 11.83 -7.01
N LEU A 22 -6.69 10.81 -6.45
CA LEU A 22 -7.22 10.00 -5.35
C LEU A 22 -7.39 10.81 -4.07
N GLY A 23 -6.44 11.69 -3.75
CA GLY A 23 -6.56 12.59 -2.62
C GLY A 23 -7.72 13.55 -2.75
N ASP A 24 -7.92 14.11 -3.94
CA ASP A 24 -9.05 15.00 -4.22
C ASP A 24 -10.39 14.23 -4.19
N PHE A 25 -10.41 13.00 -4.68
CA PHE A 25 -11.56 12.10 -4.53
C PHE A 25 -11.92 11.90 -3.04
N VAL A 26 -10.93 11.60 -2.18
CA VAL A 26 -11.13 11.46 -0.72
C VAL A 26 -11.69 12.74 -0.10
N LYS A 27 -11.14 13.92 -0.47
CA LYS A 27 -11.63 15.21 0.03
C LYS A 27 -13.09 15.46 -0.36
N ILE A 28 -13.47 15.14 -1.61
CA ILE A 28 -14.83 15.34 -2.10
C ILE A 28 -15.84 14.46 -1.33
N ILE A 29 -15.58 13.16 -1.23
CA ILE A 29 -16.51 12.23 -0.58
C ILE A 29 -16.50 12.35 0.96
N GLY A 30 -15.41 12.83 1.53
CA GLY A 30 -15.24 13.01 2.97
C GLY A 30 -15.70 14.37 3.50
N ASN A 31 -16.06 15.32 2.63
CA ASN A 31 -16.34 16.72 3.01
C ASN A 31 -17.49 16.89 4.03
N ASN A 32 -18.45 15.96 4.06
CA ASN A 32 -19.61 16.02 4.94
C ASN A 32 -19.55 15.02 6.11
N LYS A 33 -18.38 14.49 6.43
CA LYS A 33 -18.20 13.53 7.52
C LYS A 33 -18.14 14.25 8.88
N SER A 34 -18.68 13.59 9.91
CA SER A 34 -18.61 14.09 11.29
C SER A 34 -17.15 14.03 11.81
N GLU A 35 -16.88 14.78 12.89
CA GLU A 35 -15.57 14.71 13.57
C GLU A 35 -15.26 13.28 14.06
N GLU A 36 -16.25 12.53 14.53
CA GLU A 36 -16.08 11.15 14.96
C GLU A 36 -15.67 10.24 13.82
N ASP A 37 -16.30 10.39 12.65
CA ASP A 37 -15.92 9.64 11.43
C ASP A 37 -14.48 9.97 11.02
N VAL A 38 -14.10 11.25 11.01
CA VAL A 38 -12.75 11.69 10.65
C VAL A 38 -11.71 11.15 11.63
N ASN A 39 -12.00 11.17 12.93
CA ASN A 39 -11.11 10.60 13.96
C ASN A 39 -10.95 9.08 13.79
N SER A 40 -12.01 8.38 13.39
CA SER A 40 -11.92 6.95 13.11
C SER A 40 -11.00 6.64 11.90
N LEU A 41 -11.02 7.51 10.89
CA LEU A 41 -10.16 7.41 9.71
C LEU A 41 -8.69 7.71 10.02
N ALA A 42 -8.38 8.46 11.05
CA ALA A 42 -7.01 8.79 11.45
C ALA A 42 -6.17 7.55 11.76
N ASN A 43 -6.80 6.45 12.18
CA ASN A 43 -6.12 5.18 12.43
C ASN A 43 -5.50 4.56 11.15
N HIS A 44 -5.88 5.04 9.97
CA HIS A 44 -5.33 4.60 8.68
C HIS A 44 -4.16 5.44 8.21
N VAL A 45 -3.77 6.49 8.95
CA VAL A 45 -2.72 7.44 8.55
C VAL A 45 -1.59 7.42 9.58
N SER A 46 -0.42 6.89 9.17
CA SER A 46 0.72 6.65 10.06
C SER A 46 1.36 7.93 10.64
N LYS A 47 1.27 9.04 9.93
CA LYS A 47 1.88 10.32 10.34
C LYS A 47 1.03 11.13 11.33
N ILE A 48 -0.12 10.63 11.74
CA ILE A 48 -0.95 11.32 12.74
C ILE A 48 -0.61 10.78 14.12
N THR A 49 0.18 11.54 14.85
CA THR A 49 0.62 11.22 16.23
C THR A 49 0.01 12.12 17.30
N ASP A 50 -0.60 13.24 16.91
CA ASP A 50 -1.11 14.25 17.85
C ASP A 50 -2.64 14.16 18.01
N GLU A 51 -3.09 13.77 19.19
CA GLU A 51 -4.49 13.73 19.61
C GLU A 51 -5.13 15.12 19.82
N ASN A 52 -4.36 16.23 19.79
CA ASN A 52 -4.81 17.55 20.23
C ASN A 52 -5.16 18.55 19.14
N SER A 53 -5.09 18.21 17.85
CA SER A 53 -5.51 19.12 16.77
C SER A 53 -6.80 18.64 16.13
N SER A 54 -7.78 19.53 15.92
CA SER A 54 -8.98 19.18 15.15
C SER A 54 -8.56 18.57 13.80
N LEU A 55 -8.83 17.28 13.62
CA LEU A 55 -8.53 16.53 12.40
C LEU A 55 -9.59 16.89 11.36
N THR A 56 -9.14 17.08 10.13
CA THR A 56 -10.00 17.27 8.96
C THR A 56 -9.60 16.31 7.88
N ILE A 57 -10.51 15.95 6.97
CA ILE A 57 -10.21 15.11 5.81
C ILE A 57 -9.04 15.68 5.00
N VAL A 58 -8.94 16.98 4.87
CA VAL A 58 -7.84 17.65 4.16
C VAL A 58 -6.50 17.33 4.84
N LYS A 59 -6.41 17.49 6.16
CA LYS A 59 -5.21 17.17 6.93
C LYS A 59 -4.85 15.67 6.87
N LEU A 60 -5.86 14.79 6.87
CA LEU A 60 -5.63 13.36 6.68
C LEU A 60 -4.95 13.08 5.34
N VAL A 61 -5.52 13.61 4.25
CA VAL A 61 -4.97 13.42 2.90
C VAL A 61 -3.57 14.01 2.77
N GLU A 62 -3.32 15.21 3.30
CA GLU A 62 -2.00 15.86 3.25
C GLU A 62 -0.90 15.09 3.97
N LYS A 63 -1.26 14.34 5.00
CA LYS A 63 -0.32 13.52 5.77
C LYS A 63 -0.22 12.08 5.28
N SER A 64 -1.10 11.67 4.37
CA SER A 64 -1.19 10.28 3.89
C SER A 64 -0.20 9.97 2.78
N TYR A 65 0.31 8.75 2.78
CA TYR A 65 0.94 8.14 1.63
C TYR A 65 -0.10 7.57 0.65
N LEU A 66 0.32 7.28 -0.57
CA LEU A 66 -0.57 6.74 -1.62
C LEU A 66 -1.38 5.50 -1.16
N ASP A 67 -0.77 4.57 -0.44
CA ASP A 67 -1.46 3.38 0.09
C ASP A 67 -2.54 3.76 1.13
N GLU A 68 -2.23 4.71 2.00
CA GLU A 68 -3.14 5.24 3.01
C GLU A 68 -4.29 6.02 2.36
N ILE A 69 -4.03 6.77 1.27
CA ILE A 69 -5.07 7.44 0.48
C ILE A 69 -6.03 6.41 -0.12
N PHE A 70 -5.53 5.28 -0.63
CA PHE A 70 -6.39 4.17 -1.06
C PHE A 70 -7.25 3.63 0.09
N CYS A 71 -6.67 3.44 1.28
CA CYS A 71 -7.42 3.00 2.45
C CYS A 71 -8.53 3.99 2.81
N LEU A 72 -8.22 5.28 2.89
CA LEU A 72 -9.21 6.33 3.17
C LEU A 72 -10.32 6.36 2.11
N ALA A 73 -9.97 6.30 0.82
CA ALA A 73 -10.93 6.28 -0.28
C ALA A 73 -11.87 5.07 -0.18
N MET A 74 -11.34 3.88 0.13
CA MET A 74 -12.12 2.66 0.28
C MET A 74 -13.04 2.73 1.51
N GLU A 75 -12.52 3.17 2.67
CA GLU A 75 -13.34 3.33 3.88
C GLU A 75 -14.52 4.27 3.66
N LEU A 76 -14.27 5.43 3.06
CA LEU A 76 -15.30 6.41 2.76
C LEU A 76 -16.30 5.95 1.69
N SER A 77 -15.92 4.99 0.84
CA SER A 77 -16.75 4.45 -0.24
C SER A 77 -17.50 3.19 0.14
N LYS A 78 -17.39 2.69 1.37
CA LYS A 78 -18.10 1.47 1.81
C LYS A 78 -19.60 1.56 1.50
N GLY A 79 -20.15 0.48 0.94
CA GLY A 79 -21.54 0.41 0.55
C GLY A 79 -21.89 1.10 -0.78
N THR A 80 -20.90 1.62 -1.50
CA THR A 80 -21.09 2.20 -2.84
C THR A 80 -20.38 1.38 -3.92
N SER A 81 -20.77 1.57 -5.19
CA SER A 81 -20.08 0.94 -6.33
C SER A 81 -18.61 1.37 -6.46
N ASN A 82 -18.21 2.49 -5.88
CA ASN A 82 -16.84 2.97 -5.91
C ASN A 82 -15.92 2.13 -5.02
N PHE A 83 -16.43 1.49 -3.97
CA PHE A 83 -15.64 0.59 -3.13
C PHE A 83 -14.99 -0.54 -3.95
N ASP A 84 -15.79 -1.25 -4.76
CA ASP A 84 -15.28 -2.35 -5.59
C ASP A 84 -14.34 -1.86 -6.69
N ARG A 85 -14.60 -0.68 -7.26
CA ARG A 85 -13.73 -0.06 -8.26
C ARG A 85 -12.38 0.34 -7.66
N LEU A 86 -12.37 0.96 -6.48
CA LEU A 86 -11.15 1.34 -5.77
C LEU A 86 -10.33 0.11 -5.36
N LYS A 87 -11.01 -0.94 -4.88
CA LYS A 87 -10.35 -2.21 -4.56
C LYS A 87 -9.66 -2.79 -5.80
N LYS A 88 -10.37 -2.88 -6.94
CA LYS A 88 -9.80 -3.35 -8.20
C LYS A 88 -8.63 -2.49 -8.67
N LEU A 89 -8.72 -1.17 -8.53
CA LEU A 89 -7.62 -0.26 -8.87
C LEU A 89 -6.41 -0.48 -7.96
N LYS A 90 -6.62 -0.64 -6.66
CA LYS A 90 -5.53 -0.97 -5.70
C LYS A 90 -4.88 -2.31 -6.05
N ASP A 91 -5.67 -3.34 -6.36
CA ASP A 91 -5.17 -4.65 -6.77
C ASP A 91 -4.37 -4.55 -8.08
N LEU A 92 -4.84 -3.77 -9.05
CA LEU A 92 -4.12 -3.47 -10.30
C LEU A 92 -2.78 -2.77 -10.03
N CYS A 93 -2.79 -1.74 -9.19
CA CYS A 93 -1.58 -1.02 -8.78
C CYS A 93 -0.56 -1.95 -8.11
N SER A 94 -1.03 -2.86 -7.26
CA SER A 94 -0.20 -3.88 -6.60
C SER A 94 0.37 -4.88 -7.61
N LEU A 95 -0.46 -5.36 -8.55
CA LEU A 95 -0.04 -6.28 -9.61
C LEU A 95 1.08 -5.71 -10.48
N TYR A 96 0.99 -4.43 -10.84
CA TYR A 96 2.03 -3.75 -11.62
C TYR A 96 3.18 -3.22 -10.76
N GLY A 97 3.12 -3.36 -9.43
CA GLY A 97 4.18 -2.92 -8.51
C GLY A 97 4.31 -1.41 -8.42
N LEU A 98 3.18 -0.67 -8.44
CA LEU A 98 3.18 0.80 -8.39
C LEU A 98 3.95 1.35 -7.18
N PHE A 99 3.84 0.70 -6.03
CA PHE A 99 4.53 1.13 -4.81
C PHE A 99 6.06 0.99 -4.92
N LEU A 100 6.54 -0.06 -5.62
CA LEU A 100 7.97 -0.22 -5.96
C LEU A 100 8.43 0.87 -6.94
N ILE A 101 7.60 1.19 -7.95
CA ILE A 101 7.87 2.28 -8.91
C ILE A 101 7.96 3.60 -8.16
N ARG A 102 7.01 3.89 -7.26
CA ARG A 102 7.02 5.11 -6.45
C ARG A 102 8.27 5.23 -5.58
N ASN A 103 8.67 4.13 -4.93
CA ASN A 103 9.92 4.08 -4.18
C ASN A 103 11.16 4.30 -5.06
N ALA A 104 11.18 3.72 -6.26
CA ALA A 104 12.28 3.94 -7.20
C ALA A 104 12.35 5.40 -7.70
N ILE A 105 11.22 6.09 -7.80
CA ILE A 105 11.16 7.53 -8.11
C ILE A 105 11.85 8.34 -7.00
N ALA A 106 11.56 8.05 -5.74
CA ALA A 106 12.09 8.76 -4.58
C ALA A 106 13.59 8.51 -4.33
N HIS A 107 14.15 7.45 -4.90
CA HIS A 107 15.55 7.08 -4.72
C HIS A 107 16.34 7.20 -6.03
N PRO A 108 16.95 8.35 -6.34
CA PRO A 108 17.62 8.58 -7.63
C PRO A 108 18.80 7.62 -7.88
N ASN A 109 19.39 7.05 -6.84
CA ASN A 109 20.48 6.08 -6.94
C ASN A 109 20.01 4.63 -7.25
N LYS A 110 18.69 4.35 -7.13
CA LYS A 110 18.14 3.06 -7.54
C LYS A 110 17.96 3.02 -9.05
N GLN A 111 18.20 1.86 -9.66
CA GLN A 111 17.87 1.65 -11.08
C GLN A 111 16.38 1.88 -11.32
N PHE A 112 16.06 2.49 -12.46
CA PHE A 112 14.69 2.65 -12.93
C PHE A 112 14.53 1.91 -14.26
N PRO A 113 14.20 0.60 -14.22
CA PRO A 113 14.05 -0.20 -15.43
C PRO A 113 12.96 0.36 -16.36
N GLU A 114 13.15 0.25 -17.66
CA GLU A 114 12.18 0.72 -18.66
C GLU A 114 10.77 0.14 -18.48
N ASN A 115 10.67 -1.10 -17.99
CA ASN A 115 9.38 -1.74 -17.72
C ASN A 115 8.55 -1.03 -16.64
N TYR A 116 9.14 -0.20 -15.77
CA TYR A 116 8.41 0.61 -14.80
C TYR A 116 7.55 1.67 -15.50
N TRP A 117 8.07 2.28 -16.56
CA TRP A 117 7.27 3.18 -17.39
C TRP A 117 6.09 2.46 -18.03
N TYR A 118 6.31 1.29 -18.67
CA TYR A 118 5.20 0.55 -19.28
C TYR A 118 4.16 0.07 -18.27
N LYS A 119 4.55 -0.33 -17.08
CA LYS A 119 3.63 -0.66 -15.99
C LYS A 119 2.81 0.55 -15.55
N THR A 120 3.45 1.73 -15.45
CA THR A 120 2.76 3.00 -15.17
C THR A 120 1.75 3.34 -16.27
N CYS A 121 2.10 3.13 -17.53
CA CYS A 121 1.19 3.31 -18.66
C CYS A 121 -0.03 2.39 -18.56
N CYS A 122 0.16 1.10 -18.23
CA CYS A 122 -0.94 0.15 -18.05
C CYS A 122 -1.94 0.62 -16.98
N ILE A 123 -1.44 1.12 -15.86
CA ILE A 123 -2.31 1.66 -14.78
C ILE A 123 -3.04 2.92 -15.28
N ALA A 124 -2.33 3.86 -15.90
CA ALA A 124 -2.91 5.13 -16.31
C ALA A 124 -3.95 5.03 -17.44
N THR A 125 -3.91 3.95 -18.22
CA THR A 125 -4.82 3.69 -19.34
C THR A 125 -5.93 2.70 -19.01
N ASP A 126 -5.96 2.17 -17.79
CA ASP A 126 -7.02 1.26 -17.37
C ASP A 126 -8.36 2.00 -17.24
N SER A 127 -9.44 1.33 -17.62
CA SER A 127 -10.80 1.88 -17.57
C SER A 127 -11.25 2.26 -16.15
N LEU A 128 -10.63 1.72 -15.11
CA LEU A 128 -10.90 2.09 -13.73
C LEU A 128 -10.57 3.56 -13.43
N ILE A 129 -9.58 4.13 -14.13
CA ILE A 129 -9.20 5.55 -14.01
C ILE A 129 -10.38 6.43 -14.43
N GLU A 130 -11.00 6.13 -15.56
CA GLU A 130 -12.20 6.85 -16.04
C GLU A 130 -13.41 6.57 -15.15
N ASN A 131 -13.65 5.31 -14.82
CA ASN A 131 -14.79 4.88 -14.00
C ASN A 131 -14.80 5.45 -12.57
N LEU A 132 -13.64 5.81 -12.04
CA LEU A 132 -13.47 6.50 -10.75
C LEU A 132 -13.42 8.02 -10.89
N ASN A 133 -13.53 8.53 -12.13
CA ASN A 133 -13.42 9.96 -12.44
C ASN A 133 -12.10 10.58 -11.91
N LEU A 134 -10.97 9.98 -12.31
CA LEU A 134 -9.61 10.47 -12.05
C LEU A 134 -9.03 11.10 -13.34
N PRO A 135 -9.53 12.29 -13.76
CA PRO A 135 -9.38 12.78 -15.12
C PRO A 135 -7.96 13.19 -15.48
N ASN A 136 -7.17 13.59 -14.48
CA ASN A 136 -5.84 14.12 -14.72
C ASN A 136 -4.79 13.03 -14.90
N VAL A 137 -5.05 11.79 -14.45
CA VAL A 137 -4.12 10.66 -14.61
C VAL A 137 -3.88 10.37 -16.09
N TYR A 138 -4.95 10.19 -16.88
CA TYR A 138 -4.83 9.91 -18.30
C TYR A 138 -4.24 11.08 -19.08
N SER A 139 -4.63 12.32 -18.76
CA SER A 139 -4.07 13.50 -19.42
C SER A 139 -2.59 13.69 -19.13
N SER A 140 -2.16 13.36 -17.89
CA SER A 140 -0.76 13.36 -17.49
C SER A 140 0.05 12.30 -18.26
N PHE A 141 -0.50 11.10 -18.38
CA PHE A 141 0.10 10.05 -19.21
C PHE A 141 0.29 10.51 -20.67
N ARG A 142 -0.73 11.06 -21.31
CA ARG A 142 -0.66 11.56 -22.69
C ARG A 142 0.40 12.66 -22.85
N SER A 143 0.51 13.54 -21.86
CA SER A 143 1.51 14.60 -21.87
C SER A 143 2.93 14.03 -21.72
N ALA A 144 3.12 13.08 -20.80
CA ALA A 144 4.40 12.41 -20.60
C ALA A 144 4.82 11.61 -21.84
N GLU A 145 3.90 10.89 -22.49
CA GLU A 145 4.14 10.16 -23.73
C GLU A 145 4.60 11.10 -24.86
N ALA A 146 3.98 12.27 -24.95
CA ALA A 146 4.35 13.31 -25.92
C ALA A 146 5.64 14.09 -25.56
N GLY A 147 6.38 13.65 -24.52
CA GLY A 147 7.61 14.31 -24.07
C GLY A 147 7.39 15.63 -23.31
N ARG A 148 6.14 16.00 -23.01
CA ARG A 148 5.82 17.18 -22.21
C ARG A 148 5.79 16.81 -20.73
N ILE A 149 6.98 16.78 -20.11
CA ILE A 149 7.16 16.34 -18.74
C ILE A 149 7.12 17.56 -17.82
N VAL A 150 6.22 17.54 -16.84
CA VAL A 150 6.20 18.47 -15.71
C VAL A 150 6.53 17.68 -14.46
N LEU A 151 7.67 17.97 -13.86
CA LEU A 151 8.10 17.26 -12.65
C LEU A 151 7.21 17.61 -11.46
N PRO A 152 6.88 16.62 -10.63
CA PRO A 152 6.23 16.88 -9.36
C PRO A 152 7.10 17.77 -8.44
N PRO A 153 6.50 18.36 -7.37
CA PRO A 153 7.25 19.09 -6.35
C PRO A 153 8.39 18.25 -5.77
N GLU A 154 9.52 18.90 -5.47
CA GLU A 154 10.72 18.23 -4.96
C GLU A 154 10.43 17.48 -3.63
N GLU A 155 9.60 18.06 -2.78
CA GLU A 155 9.15 17.44 -1.54
C GLU A 155 8.47 16.10 -1.79
N TRP A 156 7.62 16.01 -2.80
CA TRP A 156 6.98 14.75 -3.19
C TRP A 156 7.98 13.79 -3.83
N MET A 157 8.88 14.29 -4.68
CA MET A 157 9.90 13.47 -5.33
C MET A 157 10.87 12.81 -4.33
N SER A 158 11.18 13.49 -3.23
CA SER A 158 12.05 12.99 -2.17
C SER A 158 11.31 12.19 -1.08
N GLN A 159 9.98 12.27 -1.07
CA GLN A 159 9.17 11.56 -0.09
C GLN A 159 9.18 10.06 -0.35
N THR A 160 9.86 9.33 0.51
CA THR A 160 9.92 7.87 0.44
C THR A 160 8.62 7.28 0.95
N ILE A 161 7.91 6.53 0.12
CA ILE A 161 6.89 5.60 0.60
C ILE A 161 7.63 4.38 1.10
N TRP A 162 7.54 4.17 2.39
CA TRP A 162 8.21 3.08 3.04
C TRP A 162 7.38 1.82 2.98
N CYS A 163 7.83 0.89 2.19
CA CYS A 163 7.40 -0.49 2.26
C CYS A 163 8.61 -1.37 1.91
N ILE A 164 9.01 -2.23 2.81
CA ILE A 164 9.95 -3.29 2.49
C ILE A 164 9.29 -4.15 1.42
N PRO A 165 9.95 -4.44 0.28
CA PRO A 165 9.41 -5.32 -0.75
C PRO A 165 8.90 -6.61 -0.11
N ASN A 166 7.65 -7.00 -0.38
CA ASN A 166 7.07 -8.18 0.23
C ASN A 166 6.03 -8.85 -0.67
N ASP A 167 5.82 -10.14 -0.45
CA ASP A 167 4.79 -10.96 -1.08
C ASP A 167 3.68 -11.36 -0.09
N LEU A 168 3.50 -10.57 0.98
CA LEU A 168 2.47 -10.82 1.97
C LEU A 168 1.09 -10.88 1.32
N PRO A 169 0.21 -11.81 1.75
CA PRO A 169 -1.15 -11.89 1.23
C PRO A 169 -1.90 -10.58 1.45
N THR A 170 -2.47 -9.99 0.39
CA THR A 170 -3.22 -8.73 0.45
C THR A 170 -4.59 -8.87 1.14
N GLN A 171 -5.13 -10.09 1.20
CA GLN A 171 -6.39 -10.40 1.86
C GLN A 171 -6.15 -11.22 3.12
N PHE A 172 -6.20 -10.54 4.27
CA PHE A 172 -6.27 -11.20 5.57
C PHE A 172 -7.73 -11.42 5.94
N GLU A 173 -8.10 -12.64 6.34
CA GLU A 173 -9.45 -12.96 6.80
C GLU A 173 -9.91 -12.14 8.02
N HIS A 174 -8.96 -11.44 8.67
CA HIS A 174 -9.21 -10.63 9.86
C HIS A 174 -9.54 -9.16 9.54
N SER A 175 -9.55 -8.75 8.26
CA SER A 175 -9.93 -7.39 7.87
C SER A 175 -11.38 -7.03 8.22
N ILE A 176 -12.23 -8.04 8.47
CA ILE A 176 -13.66 -7.86 8.84
C ILE A 176 -13.82 -7.62 10.35
N THR A 177 -12.97 -8.20 11.19
CA THR A 177 -13.11 -8.14 12.66
C THR A 177 -11.99 -7.39 13.36
N GLY A 178 -10.93 -7.00 12.64
CA GLY A 178 -9.71 -6.45 13.22
C GLY A 178 -8.92 -7.48 14.05
N PHE A 179 -7.63 -7.23 14.23
CA PHE A 179 -6.78 -8.05 15.10
C PHE A 179 -6.91 -7.53 16.53
N VAL A 180 -7.70 -8.22 17.36
CA VAL A 180 -8.02 -7.77 18.71
C VAL A 180 -7.22 -8.54 19.77
N GLY A 181 -6.59 -7.84 20.70
CA GLY A 181 -6.26 -8.38 22.03
C GLY A 181 -4.86 -8.97 22.21
N ARG A 182 -3.92 -8.93 21.23
CA ARG A 182 -2.58 -9.54 21.36
C ARG A 182 -1.42 -8.54 21.30
N LYS A 183 -1.63 -7.31 21.74
CA LYS A 183 -0.60 -6.25 21.71
C LYS A 183 0.69 -6.65 22.44
N GLN A 184 0.57 -7.38 23.55
CA GLN A 184 1.73 -7.84 24.33
C GLN A 184 2.53 -8.90 23.57
N ASP A 185 1.87 -9.85 22.91
CA ASP A 185 2.52 -10.90 22.12
C ASP A 185 3.26 -10.27 20.94
N ILE A 186 2.61 -9.34 20.20
CA ILE A 186 3.24 -8.58 19.11
C ILE A 186 4.47 -7.84 19.63
N SER A 187 4.36 -7.08 20.71
CA SER A 187 5.48 -6.34 21.28
C SER A 187 6.65 -7.27 21.68
N ASN A 188 6.36 -8.43 22.23
CA ASN A 188 7.39 -9.40 22.61
C ASN A 188 8.09 -9.99 21.39
N ILE A 189 7.34 -10.32 20.34
CA ILE A 189 7.92 -10.88 19.10
C ILE A 189 8.75 -9.82 18.37
N LEU A 190 8.27 -8.56 18.30
CA LEU A 190 9.03 -7.46 17.69
C LEU A 190 10.37 -7.24 18.41
N LYS A 191 10.42 -7.32 19.75
CA LYS A 191 11.68 -7.24 20.51
C LYS A 191 12.63 -8.39 20.17
N LEU A 192 12.11 -9.60 19.90
CA LEU A 192 12.94 -10.73 19.46
C LEU A 192 13.49 -10.50 18.05
N ILE A 193 12.67 -9.94 17.15
CA ILE A 193 13.09 -9.60 15.76
C ILE A 193 14.17 -8.50 15.78
N GLU A 194 14.02 -7.49 16.61
CA GLU A 194 15.00 -6.41 16.79
C GLU A 194 16.33 -6.89 17.37
N ASN A 195 16.30 -8.00 18.09
CA ASN A 195 17.52 -8.61 18.61
C ASN A 195 18.22 -9.43 17.51
N LYS A 196 19.18 -8.81 16.83
CA LYS A 196 19.95 -9.41 15.72
C LYS A 196 20.71 -10.73 16.06
N ARG A 197 20.65 -11.19 17.30
CA ARG A 197 21.20 -12.50 17.71
C ARG A 197 20.27 -13.66 17.38
N HIS A 198 18.99 -13.38 17.09
CA HIS A 198 18.01 -14.40 16.75
C HIS A 198 17.84 -14.47 15.24
N SER A 199 18.36 -15.52 14.61
CA SER A 199 18.14 -15.80 13.18
C SER A 199 16.88 -16.62 12.92
N LEU A 200 16.29 -17.21 13.97
CA LEU A 200 15.08 -18.02 13.90
C LEU A 200 14.17 -17.70 15.09
N ILE A 201 12.90 -17.42 14.82
CA ILE A 201 11.86 -17.23 15.82
C ILE A 201 10.72 -18.21 15.50
N ALA A 202 10.39 -19.09 16.43
CA ALA A 202 9.32 -20.06 16.28
C ALA A 202 8.10 -19.67 17.13
N ILE A 203 6.93 -19.53 16.49
CA ILE A 203 5.65 -19.33 17.17
C ILE A 203 4.91 -20.66 17.23
N THR A 204 4.83 -21.25 18.41
CA THR A 204 4.23 -22.56 18.63
C THR A 204 2.93 -22.47 19.44
N GLY A 205 2.08 -23.48 19.32
CA GLY A 205 0.83 -23.59 20.07
C GLY A 205 -0.24 -24.41 19.34
N PRO A 206 -1.37 -24.73 19.98
CA PRO A 206 -2.48 -25.48 19.38
C PRO A 206 -3.05 -24.84 18.12
N GLY A 207 -3.75 -25.63 17.31
CA GLY A 207 -4.48 -25.15 16.12
C GLY A 207 -5.51 -24.08 16.48
N GLY A 208 -5.79 -23.14 15.56
CA GLY A 208 -6.81 -22.11 15.74
C GLY A 208 -6.44 -20.90 16.61
N LEU A 209 -5.28 -20.88 17.27
CA LEU A 209 -4.85 -19.77 18.14
C LEU A 209 -4.36 -18.52 17.38
N GLY A 210 -4.52 -18.45 16.07
CA GLY A 210 -4.15 -17.27 15.30
C GLY A 210 -2.64 -17.05 15.11
N LYS A 211 -1.81 -18.11 15.16
CA LYS A 211 -0.36 -18.00 14.96
C LYS A 211 0.01 -17.35 13.62
N THR A 212 -0.62 -17.79 12.54
CA THR A 212 -0.41 -17.21 11.22
C THR A 212 -0.89 -15.75 11.15
N ALA A 213 -2.01 -15.46 11.82
CA ALA A 213 -2.55 -14.11 11.85
C ALA A 213 -1.60 -13.12 12.55
N ILE A 214 -1.07 -13.50 13.73
CA ILE A 214 -0.10 -12.66 14.44
C ILE A 214 1.20 -12.50 13.66
N SER A 215 1.69 -13.57 12.99
CA SER A 215 2.89 -13.48 12.15
C SER A 215 2.69 -12.50 10.99
N LEU A 216 1.54 -12.57 10.31
CA LEU A 216 1.23 -11.70 9.19
C LEU A 216 1.04 -10.25 9.62
N GLU A 217 0.40 -10.00 10.76
CA GLU A 217 0.25 -8.65 11.31
C GLU A 217 1.62 -8.03 11.64
N ILE A 218 2.50 -8.80 12.32
CA ILE A 218 3.87 -8.37 12.61
C ILE A 218 4.66 -8.08 11.32
N LEU A 219 4.58 -8.96 10.31
CA LEU A 219 5.30 -8.76 9.05
C LEU A 219 4.77 -7.54 8.28
N LYS A 220 3.46 -7.28 8.36
CA LYS A 220 2.85 -6.08 7.81
C LYS A 220 3.33 -4.81 8.53
N ASP A 221 3.37 -4.83 9.86
CA ASP A 221 3.90 -3.72 10.64
C ASP A 221 5.36 -3.45 10.30
N ILE A 222 6.19 -4.49 10.24
CA ILE A 222 7.61 -4.38 9.84
C ILE A 222 7.74 -3.84 8.43
N SER A 223 6.93 -4.32 7.48
CA SER A 223 7.02 -3.88 6.08
C SER A 223 6.73 -2.39 5.89
N ASN A 224 5.94 -1.81 6.77
CA ASN A 224 5.51 -0.41 6.68
C ASN A 224 6.24 0.53 7.66
N ASP A 225 7.06 0.02 8.58
CA ASP A 225 7.77 0.86 9.56
C ASP A 225 9.19 1.19 9.07
N PRO A 226 9.49 2.49 8.86
CA PRO A 226 10.81 2.97 8.41
C PRO A 226 12.00 2.49 9.23
N LYS A 227 11.81 2.19 10.51
CA LYS A 227 12.90 1.76 11.38
C LYS A 227 13.55 0.43 10.95
N TYR A 228 12.79 -0.43 10.25
CA TYR A 228 13.29 -1.72 9.79
C TYR A 228 13.95 -1.69 8.40
N MET A 229 14.06 -0.53 7.81
CA MET A 229 14.57 -0.28 6.47
C MET A 229 15.93 -0.88 6.17
N ASN A 230 16.83 -0.69 7.09
CA ASN A 230 18.18 -1.17 6.94
C ASN A 230 18.39 -2.58 7.49
N ASP A 231 17.31 -3.17 8.02
CA ASP A 231 17.37 -4.48 8.64
C ASP A 231 16.88 -5.60 7.70
N PHE A 232 16.03 -5.25 6.72
CA PHE A 232 15.44 -6.24 5.79
C PHE A 232 15.43 -5.69 4.36
N ASP A 233 15.97 -6.46 3.43
CA ASP A 233 15.92 -6.15 1.99
C ASP A 233 14.57 -6.53 1.37
N ALA A 234 13.94 -7.60 1.86
CA ALA A 234 12.63 -8.08 1.43
C ALA A 234 12.00 -8.98 2.52
N ILE A 235 10.67 -9.11 2.47
CA ILE A 235 9.90 -10.03 3.30
C ILE A 235 9.20 -11.02 2.39
N SER A 236 9.43 -12.33 2.57
CA SER A 236 8.72 -13.37 1.83
C SER A 236 7.88 -14.23 2.76
N PHE A 237 6.65 -14.51 2.33
CA PHE A 237 5.69 -15.32 3.07
C PHE A 237 5.43 -16.64 2.34
N ILE A 238 5.85 -17.74 2.94
CA ILE A 238 5.64 -19.08 2.42
C ILE A 238 4.62 -19.81 3.30
N SER A 239 3.52 -20.28 2.69
CA SER A 239 2.49 -21.06 3.39
C SER A 239 2.47 -22.49 2.87
N MET A 240 2.52 -23.43 3.81
CA MET A 240 2.32 -24.87 3.52
C MET A 240 0.84 -25.27 3.54
N LYS A 241 -0.08 -24.32 3.71
CA LYS A 241 -1.52 -24.63 3.69
C LYS A 241 -1.97 -24.88 2.27
N THR A 242 -2.60 -26.03 2.05
CA THR A 242 -3.18 -26.44 0.77
C THR A 242 -4.62 -25.93 0.57
N GLU A 243 -5.27 -25.50 1.65
CA GLU A 243 -6.68 -25.10 1.64
C GLU A 243 -6.91 -23.81 2.43
N LYS A 244 -7.83 -22.98 1.94
CA LYS A 244 -8.29 -21.75 2.58
C LYS A 244 -9.80 -21.83 2.79
N LEU A 245 -10.24 -21.55 4.03
CA LEU A 245 -11.67 -21.38 4.33
C LEU A 245 -12.08 -19.98 3.87
N THR A 246 -13.10 -19.91 3.01
CA THR A 246 -13.72 -18.64 2.57
C THR A 246 -15.19 -18.64 2.92
N VAL A 247 -15.84 -17.49 2.81
CA VAL A 247 -17.30 -17.35 3.01
C VAL A 247 -18.10 -18.26 2.06
N GLU A 248 -17.50 -18.62 0.92
CA GLU A 248 -18.07 -19.51 -0.11
C GLU A 248 -17.71 -21.00 0.09
N GLY A 249 -16.93 -21.33 1.14
CA GLY A 249 -16.46 -22.69 1.43
C GLY A 249 -14.93 -22.84 1.36
N ILE A 250 -14.48 -24.11 1.30
CA ILE A 250 -13.05 -24.46 1.24
C ILE A 250 -12.56 -24.30 -0.21
N LYS A 251 -11.59 -23.40 -0.43
CA LYS A 251 -10.90 -23.25 -1.71
C LYS A 251 -9.48 -23.81 -1.59
N LYS A 252 -9.06 -24.59 -2.59
CA LYS A 252 -7.66 -25.05 -2.70
C LYS A 252 -6.76 -23.88 -3.10
N ILE A 253 -5.62 -23.78 -2.44
CA ILE A 253 -4.56 -22.82 -2.77
C ILE A 253 -3.58 -23.55 -3.70
N PRO A 254 -3.11 -22.91 -4.80
CA PRO A 254 -2.02 -23.49 -5.59
C PRO A 254 -0.81 -23.70 -4.67
N THR A 255 -0.41 -24.93 -4.47
CA THR A 255 0.78 -25.30 -3.71
C THR A 255 1.98 -25.35 -4.64
N ILE A 256 3.13 -24.93 -4.16
CA ILE A 256 4.41 -25.26 -4.77
C ILE A 256 4.63 -26.74 -4.44
N ASP A 257 4.38 -27.61 -5.43
CA ASP A 257 4.41 -29.07 -5.24
C ASP A 257 5.81 -29.65 -5.05
N THR A 258 6.88 -28.89 -5.31
CA THR A 258 8.27 -29.34 -5.09
C THR A 258 9.20 -28.16 -4.86
N LEU A 259 9.96 -28.21 -3.80
CA LEU A 259 11.27 -27.57 -3.69
C LEU A 259 12.28 -28.62 -4.20
N GLU A 260 12.62 -28.62 -5.49
CA GLU A 260 13.83 -29.23 -6.01
C GLU A 260 14.97 -28.22 -5.98
#